data_5b598be3ddd5c657f2254c9559460300
#
_entry.id   5b598be3ddd5c657f2254c9559460300
#
_cell.length_a   1.000
_cell.length_b   1.000
_cell.length_c   1.000
_cell.angle_alpha   90.00
_cell.angle_beta   90.00
_cell.angle_gamma   90.00
#
_symmetry.space_group_name_H-M   'P 1'
#
loop_
_entity.id
_entity.type
_entity.pdbx_description
1 polymer ?
#
loop_
_entity_poly.entity_id
_entity_poly.type
_entity_poly.pdbx_seq_one_letter_code
_entity_poly.pdbx_strand_id
1 'polypeptide(L)'
;MGSEMCIRDRDKVGTYGMIRFCIQLFPDASKTFTPLIITLAVISIIYGAFMAIGQKDIKGLIAFTSISHFGFITMGIFAMTSQGMSGANLYMVNHGFSTAALFLIAGWMMMRRGSSTISDFGGLQRVTPVMAWTFFIAGMSSLALPGLSSFVSEFLVLVGTYTRYPVAAIIGTLGIILAALYILIPVQKILHGPTTPGNENLTDLNLREKIAIAPVILVIVLMGFYPKPVLDLINPTSEQVVINAGFSDPVAKVGK
;
A
#
# COMPACT_ATOMS: atom_id res chain seq x y z
N MET A 1 -0.24 18.89 -9.52
CA MET A 1 -0.98 17.77 -8.91
C MET A 1 -1.16 16.57 -9.83
N GLY A 2 -1.65 16.74 -11.06
CA GLY A 2 -1.81 15.61 -11.98
C GLY A 2 -0.51 14.90 -12.34
N SER A 3 0.61 15.60 -12.44
CA SER A 3 1.91 15.02 -12.78
C SER A 3 2.49 14.13 -11.67
N GLU A 4 2.36 14.50 -10.40
CA GLU A 4 2.89 13.71 -9.28
C GLU A 4 2.09 12.42 -9.08
N MET A 5 0.77 12.46 -9.27
CA MET A 5 -0.09 11.27 -9.23
C MET A 5 0.23 10.30 -10.36
N CYS A 6 0.40 10.79 -11.60
CA CYS A 6 0.78 9.97 -12.74
C CYS A 6 2.20 9.37 -12.62
N ILE A 7 3.16 10.07 -12.02
CA ILE A 7 4.53 9.57 -11.84
C ILE A 7 4.52 8.36 -10.90
N ARG A 8 3.75 8.39 -9.82
CA ARG A 8 3.68 7.31 -8.83
C ARG A 8 2.87 6.10 -9.25
N ASP A 9 1.86 6.28 -10.09
CA ASP A 9 1.15 5.14 -10.68
C ASP A 9 2.04 4.34 -11.64
N ARG A 10 3.12 4.94 -12.17
CA ARG A 10 4.14 4.26 -12.98
C ARG A 10 5.04 3.32 -12.19
N ASP A 11 5.10 3.43 -10.87
CA ASP A 11 5.92 2.54 -10.04
C ASP A 11 5.50 1.07 -10.20
N LYS A 12 4.19 0.81 -10.44
CA LYS A 12 3.67 -0.54 -10.71
C LYS A 12 4.19 -1.13 -12.03
N VAL A 13 4.58 -0.30 -12.99
CA VAL A 13 5.23 -0.75 -14.23
C VAL A 13 6.57 -1.42 -13.93
N GLY A 14 7.33 -0.89 -12.95
CA GLY A 14 8.58 -1.51 -12.50
C GLY A 14 8.36 -2.88 -11.88
N THR A 15 7.37 -3.02 -10.99
CA THR A 15 7.06 -4.32 -10.35
C THR A 15 6.48 -5.32 -11.35
N TYR A 16 5.64 -4.88 -12.29
CA TYR A 16 5.20 -5.72 -13.40
C TYR A 16 6.37 -6.14 -14.28
N GLY A 17 7.32 -5.22 -14.54
CA GLY A 17 8.56 -5.50 -15.27
C GLY A 17 9.42 -6.57 -14.57
N MET A 18 9.50 -6.55 -13.23
CA MET A 18 10.19 -7.60 -12.47
C MET A 18 9.59 -8.99 -12.74
N ILE A 19 8.26 -9.09 -12.77
CA ILE A 19 7.59 -10.35 -13.06
C ILE A 19 7.84 -10.79 -14.51
N ARG A 20 7.64 -9.89 -15.48
CA ARG A 20 7.68 -10.23 -16.91
C ARG A 20 9.10 -10.40 -17.46
N PHE A 21 10.04 -9.59 -17.01
CA PHE A 21 11.41 -9.60 -17.56
C PHE A 21 12.37 -10.33 -16.62
N CYS A 22 12.41 -10.03 -15.32
CA CYS A 22 13.39 -10.67 -14.45
C CYS A 22 13.06 -12.15 -14.23
N ILE A 23 11.83 -12.46 -13.78
CA ILE A 23 11.47 -13.83 -13.40
C ILE A 23 11.25 -14.72 -14.64
N GLN A 24 10.52 -14.23 -15.65
CA GLN A 24 10.16 -15.08 -16.78
C GLN A 24 11.28 -15.25 -17.82
N LEU A 25 12.10 -14.21 -18.07
CA LEU A 25 13.19 -14.29 -19.07
C LEU A 25 14.52 -14.72 -18.47
N PHE A 26 14.76 -14.39 -17.18
CA PHE A 26 16.02 -14.67 -16.50
C PHE A 26 15.79 -15.41 -15.16
N PRO A 27 15.18 -16.61 -15.18
CA PRO A 27 14.84 -17.32 -13.94
C PRO A 27 16.06 -17.68 -13.10
N ASP A 28 17.17 -18.12 -13.73
CA ASP A 28 18.38 -18.53 -13.01
C ASP A 28 19.09 -17.33 -12.35
N ALA A 29 19.17 -16.20 -13.04
CA ALA A 29 19.67 -14.96 -12.45
C ALA A 29 18.77 -14.51 -11.30
N SER A 30 17.45 -14.57 -11.48
CA SER A 30 16.49 -14.23 -10.42
C SER A 30 16.65 -15.11 -9.19
N LYS A 31 16.88 -16.42 -9.35
CA LYS A 31 17.21 -17.36 -8.25
C LYS A 31 18.45 -16.92 -7.50
N THR A 32 19.53 -16.64 -8.23
CA THR A 32 20.82 -16.25 -7.66
C THR A 32 20.72 -14.98 -6.84
N PHE A 33 20.00 -13.97 -7.35
CA PHE A 33 19.87 -12.68 -6.69
C PHE A 33 18.71 -12.57 -5.70
N THR A 34 17.84 -13.56 -5.59
CA THR A 34 16.69 -13.54 -4.67
C THR A 34 17.07 -13.19 -3.23
N PRO A 35 18.12 -13.78 -2.60
CA PRO A 35 18.46 -13.43 -1.22
C PRO A 35 18.82 -11.94 -1.05
N LEU A 36 19.53 -11.38 -2.02
CA LEU A 36 19.87 -9.96 -2.03
C LEU A 36 18.61 -9.10 -2.16
N ILE A 37 17.73 -9.44 -3.09
CA ILE A 37 16.51 -8.68 -3.37
C ILE A 37 15.55 -8.75 -2.18
N ILE A 38 15.37 -9.90 -1.55
CA ILE A 38 14.57 -10.06 -0.32
C ILE A 38 15.15 -9.19 0.81
N THR A 39 16.46 -9.15 0.96
CA THR A 39 17.12 -8.30 1.96
C THR A 39 16.85 -6.82 1.69
N LEU A 40 17.01 -6.38 0.44
CA LEU A 40 16.71 -4.99 0.04
C LEU A 40 15.22 -4.66 0.20
N ALA A 41 14.33 -5.61 -0.07
CA ALA A 41 12.89 -5.43 0.14
C ALA A 41 12.56 -5.21 1.62
N VAL A 42 13.14 -6.01 2.52
CA VAL A 42 12.99 -5.82 3.98
C VAL A 42 13.56 -4.48 4.43
N ILE A 43 14.74 -4.09 3.94
CA ILE A 43 15.32 -2.76 4.21
C ILE A 43 14.36 -1.66 3.73
N SER A 44 13.79 -1.80 2.54
CA SER A 44 12.84 -0.83 1.97
C SER A 44 11.57 -0.69 2.84
N ILE A 45 11.04 -1.80 3.37
CA ILE A 45 9.89 -1.79 4.28
C ILE A 45 10.21 -0.94 5.51
N ILE A 46 11.30 -1.26 6.19
CA ILE A 46 11.68 -0.62 7.46
C ILE A 46 12.14 0.83 7.25
N TYR A 47 13.01 1.07 6.26
CA TYR A 47 13.47 2.41 5.90
C TYR A 47 12.33 3.33 5.49
N GLY A 48 11.46 2.87 4.58
CA GLY A 48 10.30 3.63 4.12
C GLY A 48 9.38 4.00 5.28
N ALA A 49 9.13 3.06 6.20
CA ALA A 49 8.31 3.30 7.38
C ALA A 49 8.92 4.35 8.33
N PHE A 50 10.21 4.27 8.66
CA PHE A 50 10.87 5.26 9.50
C PHE A 50 10.91 6.65 8.85
N MET A 51 11.18 6.70 7.54
CA MET A 51 11.14 7.97 6.81
C MET A 51 9.73 8.57 6.77
N ALA A 52 8.68 7.74 6.67
CA ALA A 52 7.30 8.18 6.73
C ALA A 52 6.94 8.78 8.11
N ILE A 53 7.36 8.13 9.21
CA ILE A 53 7.14 8.64 10.58
C ILE A 53 7.75 10.04 10.77
N GLY A 54 8.92 10.30 10.18
CA GLY A 54 9.62 11.57 10.27
C GLY A 54 9.06 12.70 9.42
N GLN A 55 8.05 12.44 8.55
CA GLN A 55 7.55 13.45 7.63
C GLN A 55 6.68 14.50 8.33
N LYS A 56 6.90 15.75 7.94
CA LYS A 56 6.07 16.89 8.34
C LYS A 56 5.08 17.31 7.25
N ASP A 57 5.28 16.82 6.04
CA ASP A 57 4.51 17.12 4.84
C ASP A 57 3.67 15.91 4.43
N ILE A 58 2.38 16.15 4.08
CA ILE A 58 1.43 15.09 3.70
C ILE A 58 1.89 14.36 2.44
N LYS A 59 2.44 15.07 1.45
CA LYS A 59 2.92 14.45 0.21
C LYS A 59 4.14 13.57 0.49
N GLY A 60 5.09 14.06 1.28
CA GLY A 60 6.25 13.30 1.72
C GLY A 60 5.85 12.05 2.49
N LEU A 61 4.88 12.16 3.40
CA LEU A 61 4.31 11.02 4.12
C LEU A 61 3.81 9.96 3.14
N ILE A 62 2.89 10.29 2.24
CA ILE A 62 2.34 9.35 1.25
C ILE A 62 3.44 8.78 0.32
N ALA A 63 4.50 9.55 0.05
CA ALA A 63 5.64 9.08 -0.71
C ALA A 63 6.39 7.96 -0.04
N PHE A 64 6.77 8.15 1.21
CA PHE A 64 7.57 7.18 1.95
C PHE A 64 6.75 5.97 2.37
N THR A 65 5.43 6.11 2.60
CA THR A 65 4.56 4.94 2.77
C THR A 65 4.58 4.06 1.53
N SER A 66 4.57 4.65 0.33
CA SER A 66 4.66 3.89 -0.92
C SER A 66 5.96 3.09 -1.03
N ILE A 67 7.11 3.66 -0.62
CA ILE A 67 8.39 2.93 -0.60
C ILE A 67 8.31 1.69 0.29
N SER A 68 7.69 1.81 1.46
CA SER A 68 7.46 0.67 2.36
C SER A 68 6.59 -0.40 1.70
N HIS A 69 5.46 -0.01 1.08
CA HIS A 69 4.55 -0.95 0.41
C HIS A 69 5.20 -1.64 -0.80
N PHE A 70 6.04 -0.94 -1.57
CA PHE A 70 6.82 -1.57 -2.65
C PHE A 70 7.82 -2.59 -2.14
N GLY A 71 8.35 -2.42 -0.93
CA GLY A 71 9.14 -3.44 -0.26
C GLY A 71 8.35 -4.74 -0.08
N PHE A 72 7.09 -4.66 0.38
CA PHE A 72 6.22 -5.84 0.49
C PHE A 72 5.92 -6.48 -0.87
N ILE A 73 5.58 -5.67 -1.88
CA ILE A 73 5.32 -6.17 -3.23
C ILE A 73 6.54 -6.91 -3.78
N THR A 74 7.72 -6.31 -3.69
CA THR A 74 8.98 -6.91 -4.15
C THR A 74 9.30 -8.19 -3.39
N MET A 75 9.09 -8.20 -2.07
CA MET A 75 9.26 -9.39 -1.23
C MET A 75 8.35 -10.53 -1.68
N GLY A 76 7.07 -10.24 -1.98
CA GLY A 76 6.11 -11.24 -2.46
C GLY A 76 6.46 -11.79 -3.84
N ILE A 77 6.95 -10.95 -4.75
CA ILE A 77 7.40 -11.36 -6.10
C ILE A 77 8.59 -12.33 -5.98
N PHE A 78 9.61 -11.98 -5.21
CA PHE A 78 10.84 -12.75 -5.07
C PHE A 78 10.79 -13.82 -3.98
N ALA A 79 9.68 -13.97 -3.28
CA ALA A 79 9.44 -15.16 -2.44
C ALA A 79 9.35 -16.44 -3.29
N MET A 80 9.08 -16.33 -4.57
CA MET A 80 8.97 -17.45 -5.53
C MET A 80 7.98 -18.52 -5.05
N THR A 81 6.85 -18.09 -4.52
CA THR A 81 5.71 -18.90 -4.12
C THR A 81 4.45 -18.40 -4.82
N SER A 82 3.53 -19.29 -5.18
CA SER A 82 2.28 -18.91 -5.84
C SER A 82 1.47 -17.94 -4.99
N GLN A 83 1.43 -18.17 -3.69
CA GLN A 83 0.71 -17.32 -2.75
C GLN A 83 1.35 -15.93 -2.61
N GLY A 84 2.68 -15.85 -2.51
CA GLY A 84 3.42 -14.58 -2.47
C GLY A 84 3.25 -13.78 -3.75
N MET A 85 3.33 -14.45 -4.91
CA MET A 85 3.13 -13.84 -6.22
C MET A 85 1.69 -13.31 -6.39
N SER A 86 0.68 -14.09 -5.99
CA SER A 86 -0.73 -13.67 -6.02
C SER A 86 -0.95 -12.48 -5.09
N GLY A 87 -0.38 -12.52 -3.88
CA GLY A 87 -0.42 -11.41 -2.93
C GLY A 87 0.22 -10.14 -3.51
N ALA A 88 1.39 -10.25 -4.13
CA ALA A 88 2.09 -9.12 -4.75
C ALA A 88 1.29 -8.51 -5.91
N ASN A 89 0.72 -9.33 -6.80
CA ASN A 89 -0.13 -8.88 -7.89
C ASN A 89 -1.39 -8.16 -7.37
N LEU A 90 -2.06 -8.73 -6.37
CA LEU A 90 -3.22 -8.09 -5.73
C LEU A 90 -2.81 -6.79 -5.03
N TYR A 91 -1.63 -6.76 -4.41
CA TYR A 91 -1.13 -5.58 -3.71
C TYR A 91 -0.84 -4.41 -4.66
N MET A 92 -0.31 -4.68 -5.85
CA MET A 92 -0.14 -3.63 -6.88
C MET A 92 -1.46 -2.92 -7.18
N VAL A 93 -2.56 -3.66 -7.31
CA VAL A 93 -3.89 -3.12 -7.56
C VAL A 93 -4.39 -2.33 -6.33
N ASN A 94 -4.37 -2.95 -5.17
CA ASN A 94 -4.88 -2.37 -3.92
C ASN A 94 -4.12 -1.12 -3.49
N HIS A 95 -2.79 -1.13 -3.59
CA HIS A 95 -1.94 0.04 -3.36
C HIS A 95 -2.27 1.18 -4.33
N GLY A 96 -2.59 0.85 -5.60
CA GLY A 96 -3.04 1.84 -6.58
C GLY A 96 -4.25 2.61 -6.09
N PHE A 97 -5.32 1.92 -5.70
CA PHE A 97 -6.55 2.55 -5.22
C PHE A 97 -6.36 3.31 -3.91
N SER A 98 -5.67 2.72 -2.92
CA SER A 98 -5.42 3.36 -1.62
C SER A 98 -4.59 4.64 -1.78
N THR A 99 -3.53 4.59 -2.57
CA THR A 99 -2.65 5.74 -2.82
C THR A 99 -3.36 6.83 -3.64
N ALA A 100 -4.15 6.44 -4.65
CA ALA A 100 -4.94 7.40 -5.43
C ALA A 100 -5.95 8.13 -4.53
N ALA A 101 -6.66 7.41 -3.65
CA ALA A 101 -7.56 8.03 -2.68
C ALA A 101 -6.84 9.03 -1.78
N LEU A 102 -5.69 8.64 -1.18
CA LEU A 102 -4.91 9.51 -0.31
C LEU A 102 -4.44 10.78 -1.04
N PHE A 103 -3.93 10.66 -2.27
CA PHE A 103 -3.46 11.82 -3.04
C PHE A 103 -4.61 12.74 -3.48
N LEU A 104 -5.76 12.19 -3.90
CA LEU A 104 -6.92 13.00 -4.26
C LEU A 104 -7.37 13.84 -3.06
N ILE A 105 -7.55 13.19 -1.91
CA ILE A 105 -8.05 13.86 -0.71
C ILE A 105 -7.01 14.84 -0.16
N ALA A 106 -5.75 14.43 -0.04
CA ALA A 106 -4.65 15.32 0.36
C ALA A 106 -4.54 16.52 -0.59
N GLY A 107 -4.73 16.30 -1.89
CA GLY A 107 -4.78 17.36 -2.89
C GLY A 107 -5.86 18.38 -2.62
N TRP A 108 -7.09 17.94 -2.36
CA TRP A 108 -8.20 18.85 -2.02
C TRP A 108 -8.00 19.58 -0.69
N MET A 109 -7.43 18.89 0.32
CA MET A 109 -7.05 19.52 1.58
C MET A 109 -6.04 20.65 1.35
N MET A 110 -4.96 20.35 0.63
CA MET A 110 -3.91 21.34 0.35
C MET A 110 -4.38 22.51 -0.51
N MET A 111 -5.27 22.27 -1.48
CA MET A 111 -5.84 23.37 -2.29
C MET A 111 -6.67 24.33 -1.47
N ARG A 112 -7.43 23.83 -0.48
CA ARG A 112 -8.27 24.64 0.38
C ARG A 112 -7.47 25.41 1.44
N ARG A 113 -6.46 24.76 2.01
CA ARG A 113 -5.63 25.34 3.08
C ARG A 113 -4.47 26.19 2.57
N GLY A 114 -3.99 25.92 1.36
CA GLY A 114 -2.78 26.55 0.81
C GLY A 114 -1.47 26.04 1.43
N SER A 115 -1.50 24.95 2.18
CA SER A 115 -0.33 24.33 2.82
C SER A 115 -0.35 22.81 2.67
N SER A 116 0.81 22.18 2.73
CA SER A 116 0.99 20.72 2.74
C SER A 116 1.47 20.19 4.09
N THR A 117 1.77 21.09 5.03
CA THR A 117 2.32 20.75 6.35
C THR A 117 1.26 20.15 7.25
N ILE A 118 1.54 19.00 7.85
CA ILE A 118 0.59 18.26 8.70
C ILE A 118 0.11 19.09 9.91
N SER A 119 1.00 19.89 10.51
CA SER A 119 0.66 20.73 11.67
C SER A 119 -0.30 21.87 11.35
N ASP A 120 -0.47 22.24 10.07
CA ASP A 120 -1.39 23.30 9.66
C ASP A 120 -2.83 22.81 9.57
N PHE A 121 -3.01 21.49 9.65
CA PHE A 121 -4.31 20.83 9.71
C PHE A 121 -4.61 20.41 11.15
N GLY A 122 -5.83 20.59 11.59
CA GLY A 122 -6.30 20.16 12.89
C GLY A 122 -7.80 20.34 12.99
N GLY A 123 -8.49 19.39 13.63
CA GLY A 123 -9.93 19.44 13.84
C GLY A 123 -10.78 19.37 12.57
N LEU A 124 -10.23 18.86 11.45
CA LEU A 124 -10.93 18.82 10.18
C LEU A 124 -12.24 18.02 10.23
N GLN A 125 -12.35 17.05 11.12
CA GLN A 125 -13.57 16.27 11.27
C GLN A 125 -14.79 17.15 11.65
N ARG A 126 -14.58 18.29 12.34
CA ARG A 126 -15.65 19.21 12.72
C ARG A 126 -16.07 20.14 11.58
N VAL A 127 -15.11 20.53 10.75
CA VAL A 127 -15.32 21.54 9.70
C VAL A 127 -15.67 20.90 8.36
N THR A 128 -14.99 19.81 8.00
CA THR A 128 -15.12 19.11 6.72
C THR A 128 -15.32 17.61 6.93
N PRO A 129 -16.47 17.17 7.47
CA PRO A 129 -16.68 15.79 7.91
C PRO A 129 -16.56 14.76 6.76
N VAL A 130 -17.07 15.04 5.57
CA VAL A 130 -17.00 14.09 4.46
C VAL A 130 -15.55 13.89 3.97
N MET A 131 -14.80 14.98 3.84
CA MET A 131 -13.39 14.93 3.49
C MET A 131 -12.57 14.22 4.57
N ALA A 132 -12.87 14.46 5.84
CA ALA A 132 -12.20 13.81 6.96
C ALA A 132 -12.44 12.29 6.98
N TRP A 133 -13.69 11.85 6.82
CA TRP A 133 -14.00 10.42 6.79
C TRP A 133 -13.41 9.70 5.57
N THR A 134 -13.41 10.33 4.40
CA THR A 134 -12.77 9.75 3.20
C THR A 134 -11.26 9.64 3.38
N PHE A 135 -10.60 10.65 3.99
CA PHE A 135 -9.19 10.60 4.35
C PHE A 135 -8.91 9.47 5.36
N PHE A 136 -9.75 9.32 6.37
CA PHE A 136 -9.65 8.26 7.35
C PHE A 136 -9.71 6.87 6.70
N ILE A 137 -10.72 6.60 5.84
CA ILE A 137 -10.87 5.32 5.15
C ILE A 137 -9.66 5.03 4.26
N ALA A 138 -9.18 6.03 3.51
CA ALA A 138 -8.01 5.88 2.66
C ALA A 138 -6.73 5.59 3.47
N GLY A 139 -6.55 6.27 4.61
CA GLY A 139 -5.48 6.02 5.55
C GLY A 139 -5.54 4.61 6.16
N MET A 140 -6.72 4.19 6.60
CA MET A 140 -6.93 2.84 7.15
C MET A 140 -6.70 1.75 6.10
N SER A 141 -7.03 2.02 4.83
CA SER A 141 -6.69 1.12 3.72
C SER A 141 -5.19 1.01 3.50
N SER A 142 -4.47 2.15 3.58
CA SER A 142 -3.00 2.15 3.50
C SER A 142 -2.33 1.45 4.69
N LEU A 143 -2.97 1.46 5.86
CA LEU A 143 -2.54 0.71 7.05
C LEU A 143 -2.77 -0.81 6.92
N ALA A 144 -3.47 -1.26 5.87
CA ALA A 144 -3.91 -2.64 5.72
C ALA A 144 -4.87 -3.11 6.85
N LEU A 145 -5.84 -2.25 7.22
CA LEU A 145 -6.85 -2.63 8.20
C LEU A 145 -7.71 -3.78 7.65
N PRO A 146 -7.98 -4.85 8.42
CA PRO A 146 -8.91 -5.92 8.01
C PRO A 146 -10.29 -5.35 7.59
N GLY A 147 -10.80 -5.84 6.45
CA GLY A 147 -12.01 -5.31 5.82
C GLY A 147 -11.75 -4.23 4.76
N LEU A 148 -10.50 -3.79 4.59
CA LEU A 148 -10.08 -2.89 3.50
C LEU A 148 -9.09 -3.60 2.55
N SER A 149 -8.95 -3.08 1.35
CA SER A 149 -8.32 -3.77 0.22
C SER A 149 -6.89 -4.26 0.46
N SER A 150 -6.05 -3.47 1.14
CA SER A 150 -4.64 -3.81 1.28
C SER A 150 -4.35 -4.97 2.23
N PHE A 151 -5.24 -5.25 3.20
CA PHE A 151 -5.02 -6.32 4.18
C PHE A 151 -4.83 -7.70 3.54
N VAL A 152 -5.72 -8.07 2.63
CA VAL A 152 -5.69 -9.41 2.01
C VAL A 152 -4.38 -9.60 1.24
N SER A 153 -3.97 -8.59 0.49
CA SER A 153 -2.74 -8.65 -0.30
C SER A 153 -1.48 -8.73 0.56
N GLU A 154 -1.41 -7.93 1.62
CA GLU A 154 -0.28 -7.93 2.54
C GLU A 154 -0.17 -9.24 3.30
N PHE A 155 -1.29 -9.75 3.77
CA PHE A 155 -1.36 -11.05 4.43
C PHE A 155 -0.88 -12.20 3.51
N LEU A 156 -1.33 -12.23 2.25
CA LEU A 156 -0.88 -13.23 1.28
C LEU A 156 0.62 -13.14 0.99
N VAL A 157 1.16 -11.92 0.88
CA VAL A 157 2.61 -11.71 0.71
C VAL A 157 3.38 -12.26 1.90
N LEU A 158 2.96 -11.93 3.12
CA LEU A 158 3.67 -12.38 4.33
C LEU A 158 3.61 -13.90 4.49
N VAL A 159 2.42 -14.50 4.34
CA VAL A 159 2.28 -15.96 4.44
C VAL A 159 3.05 -16.66 3.34
N GLY A 160 2.94 -16.19 2.09
CA GLY A 160 3.71 -16.76 0.98
C GLY A 160 5.23 -16.63 1.16
N THR A 161 5.70 -15.50 1.70
CA THR A 161 7.12 -15.30 2.01
C THR A 161 7.58 -16.17 3.16
N TYR A 162 6.76 -16.32 4.20
CA TYR A 162 7.10 -17.09 5.40
C TYR A 162 7.45 -18.55 5.08
N THR A 163 6.79 -19.17 4.12
CA THR A 163 7.03 -20.57 3.75
C THR A 163 8.46 -20.82 3.23
N ARG A 164 9.12 -19.82 2.69
CA ARG A 164 10.47 -19.94 2.11
C ARG A 164 11.51 -19.08 2.83
N TYR A 165 11.13 -17.88 3.27
CA TYR A 165 11.99 -16.88 3.92
C TYR A 165 11.38 -16.41 5.24
N PRO A 166 11.29 -17.28 6.29
CA PRO A 166 10.58 -16.96 7.52
C PRO A 166 11.14 -15.74 8.24
N VAL A 167 12.46 -15.56 8.26
CA VAL A 167 13.09 -14.39 8.90
C VAL A 167 12.68 -13.09 8.21
N ALA A 168 12.65 -13.05 6.87
CA ALA A 168 12.24 -11.87 6.13
C ALA A 168 10.76 -11.54 6.39
N ALA A 169 9.88 -12.54 6.42
CA ALA A 169 8.47 -12.36 6.73
C ALA A 169 8.24 -11.83 8.15
N ILE A 170 8.97 -12.40 9.16
CA ILE A 170 8.89 -11.92 10.54
C ILE A 170 9.32 -10.46 10.65
N ILE A 171 10.46 -10.08 10.04
CA ILE A 171 10.90 -8.68 10.03
C ILE A 171 9.92 -7.81 9.26
N GLY A 172 9.39 -8.28 8.12
CA GLY A 172 8.34 -7.60 7.36
C GLY A 172 7.11 -7.29 8.20
N THR A 173 6.70 -8.21 9.10
CA THR A 173 5.57 -7.99 10.01
C THR A 173 5.78 -6.78 10.94
N LEU A 174 7.03 -6.45 11.31
CA LEU A 174 7.31 -5.21 12.05
C LEU A 174 6.96 -3.96 11.23
N GLY A 175 7.02 -4.06 9.90
CA GLY A 175 6.58 -2.99 9.01
C GLY A 175 5.10 -2.62 9.20
N ILE A 176 4.23 -3.60 9.52
CA ILE A 176 2.80 -3.35 9.82
C ILE A 176 2.66 -2.52 11.10
N ILE A 177 3.44 -2.82 12.13
CA ILE A 177 3.43 -2.05 13.39
C ILE A 177 3.87 -0.62 13.14
N LEU A 178 4.92 -0.43 12.33
CA LEU A 178 5.38 0.90 11.93
C LEU A 178 4.34 1.62 11.04
N ALA A 179 3.61 0.87 10.21
CA ALA A 179 2.53 1.41 9.39
C ALA A 179 1.41 2.01 10.26
N ALA A 180 1.08 1.36 11.38
CA ALA A 180 0.13 1.92 12.34
C ALA A 180 0.61 3.29 12.85
N LEU A 181 1.88 3.45 13.16
CA LEU A 181 2.42 4.72 13.66
C LEU A 181 2.37 5.82 12.61
N TYR A 182 2.87 5.58 11.39
CA TYR A 182 2.92 6.63 10.37
C TYR A 182 1.57 6.98 9.76
N ILE A 183 0.53 6.16 9.93
CA ILE A 183 -0.83 6.49 9.50
C ILE A 183 -1.64 7.09 10.66
N LEU A 184 -1.69 6.45 11.83
CA LEU A 184 -2.58 6.87 12.91
C LEU A 184 -2.16 8.22 13.52
N ILE A 185 -0.85 8.49 13.65
CA ILE A 185 -0.37 9.75 14.21
C ILE A 185 -0.77 10.95 13.32
N PRO A 186 -0.52 10.98 12.00
CA PRO A 186 -0.99 12.06 11.15
C PRO A 186 -2.50 12.15 11.05
N VAL A 187 -3.21 11.02 10.96
CA VAL A 187 -4.67 10.98 10.95
C VAL A 187 -5.22 11.63 12.21
N GLN A 188 -4.70 11.28 13.39
CA GLN A 188 -5.10 11.89 14.65
C GLN A 188 -4.83 13.41 14.66
N LYS A 189 -3.66 13.84 14.22
CA LYS A 189 -3.29 15.27 14.20
C LYS A 189 -4.15 16.08 13.23
N ILE A 190 -4.49 15.53 12.08
CA ILE A 190 -5.25 16.21 11.02
C ILE A 190 -6.73 16.25 11.34
N LEU A 191 -7.31 15.14 11.80
CA LEU A 191 -8.76 15.02 11.95
C LEU A 191 -9.26 15.49 13.33
N HIS A 192 -8.50 15.19 14.38
CA HIS A 192 -8.94 15.42 15.75
C HIS A 192 -8.30 16.68 16.38
N GLY A 193 -8.73 16.98 17.60
CA GLY A 193 -8.25 18.14 18.36
C GLY A 193 -9.01 19.43 18.09
N PRO A 194 -8.48 20.55 18.57
CA PRO A 194 -9.04 21.87 18.27
C PRO A 194 -8.81 22.23 16.81
N THR A 195 -9.74 23.00 16.24
CA THR A 195 -9.59 23.50 14.86
C THR A 195 -8.40 24.47 14.81
N THR A 196 -7.42 24.17 13.96
CA THR A 196 -6.26 25.05 13.79
C THR A 196 -6.68 26.37 13.15
N PRO A 197 -6.13 27.54 13.59
CA PRO A 197 -6.43 28.83 12.99
C PRO A 197 -6.26 28.81 11.46
N GLY A 198 -7.30 29.29 10.76
CA GLY A 198 -7.39 29.30 9.31
C GLY A 198 -8.05 28.05 8.70
N ASN A 199 -8.50 27.09 9.51
CA ASN A 199 -9.30 25.95 9.07
C ASN A 199 -10.80 26.14 9.30
N GLU A 200 -11.22 27.19 10.03
CA GLU A 200 -12.61 27.40 10.47
C GLU A 200 -13.59 27.52 9.30
N ASN A 201 -13.14 28.08 8.18
CA ASN A 201 -13.95 28.36 7.00
C ASN A 201 -13.68 27.45 5.81
N LEU A 202 -13.01 26.30 6.03
CA LEU A 202 -12.75 25.35 4.94
C LEU A 202 -14.07 24.72 4.47
N THR A 203 -14.25 24.67 3.17
CA THR A 203 -15.42 24.03 2.54
C THR A 203 -15.20 22.52 2.45
N ASP A 204 -16.25 21.74 2.72
CA ASP A 204 -16.21 20.28 2.54
C ASP A 204 -16.24 19.90 1.06
N LEU A 205 -16.15 18.60 0.77
CA LEU A 205 -16.18 18.09 -0.60
C LEU A 205 -17.47 18.50 -1.33
N ASN A 206 -17.30 19.08 -2.51
CA ASN A 206 -18.41 19.37 -3.41
C ASN A 206 -18.93 18.11 -4.10
N LEU A 207 -20.06 18.19 -4.80
CA LEU A 207 -20.68 17.04 -5.47
C LEU A 207 -19.73 16.39 -6.49
N ARG A 208 -18.99 17.17 -7.26
CA ARG A 208 -18.05 16.68 -8.26
C ARG A 208 -16.91 15.88 -7.61
N GLU A 209 -16.36 16.34 -6.50
CA GLU A 209 -15.32 15.67 -5.74
C GLU A 209 -15.82 14.37 -5.09
N LYS A 210 -17.05 14.39 -4.55
CA LYS A 210 -17.72 13.19 -4.02
C LYS A 210 -17.92 12.14 -5.10
N ILE A 211 -18.38 12.51 -6.29
CA ILE A 211 -18.52 11.59 -7.41
C ILE A 211 -17.16 11.03 -7.87
N ALA A 212 -16.10 11.82 -7.82
CA ALA A 212 -14.76 11.39 -8.21
C ALA A 212 -14.15 10.38 -7.21
N ILE A 213 -14.36 10.57 -5.89
CA ILE A 213 -13.76 9.71 -4.87
C ILE A 213 -14.62 8.47 -4.55
N ALA A 214 -15.93 8.54 -4.73
CA ALA A 214 -16.85 7.47 -4.36
C ALA A 214 -16.51 6.10 -4.99
N PRO A 215 -16.22 5.97 -6.31
CA PRO A 215 -15.86 4.70 -6.90
C PRO A 215 -14.54 4.15 -6.34
N VAL A 216 -13.58 5.01 -6.01
CA VAL A 216 -12.29 4.60 -5.43
C VAL A 216 -12.49 4.00 -4.04
N ILE A 217 -13.25 4.69 -3.18
CA ILE A 217 -13.59 4.19 -1.84
C ILE A 217 -14.42 2.91 -1.93
N LEU A 218 -15.38 2.84 -2.86
CA LEU A 218 -16.18 1.64 -3.10
C LEU A 218 -15.30 0.43 -3.43
N VAL A 219 -14.34 0.58 -4.36
CA VAL A 219 -13.41 -0.50 -4.72
C VAL A 219 -12.55 -0.90 -3.51
N ILE A 220 -12.03 0.05 -2.74
CA ILE A 220 -11.27 -0.23 -1.52
C ILE A 220 -12.05 -1.13 -0.56
N VAL A 221 -13.33 -0.82 -0.33
CA VAL A 221 -14.18 -1.60 0.56
C VAL A 221 -14.53 -2.96 -0.06
N LEU A 222 -14.97 -2.99 -1.32
CA LEU A 222 -15.33 -4.24 -2.00
C LEU A 222 -14.16 -5.22 -2.05
N MET A 223 -12.96 -4.75 -2.38
CA MET A 223 -11.75 -5.58 -2.43
C MET A 223 -11.30 -6.06 -1.05
N GLY A 224 -11.69 -5.37 0.01
CA GLY A 224 -11.43 -5.80 1.38
C GLY A 224 -12.35 -6.93 1.85
N PHE A 225 -13.63 -6.88 1.46
CA PHE A 225 -14.63 -7.89 1.86
C PHE A 225 -14.74 -9.05 0.87
N TYR A 226 -14.59 -8.80 -0.43
CA TYR A 226 -14.75 -9.80 -1.46
C TYR A 226 -13.67 -9.74 -2.55
N PRO A 227 -12.40 -10.06 -2.21
CA PRO A 227 -11.27 -10.05 -3.16
C PRO A 227 -11.32 -11.23 -4.14
N LYS A 228 -12.18 -12.22 -3.92
CA LYS A 228 -12.25 -13.48 -4.67
C LYS A 228 -12.27 -13.30 -6.19
N PRO A 229 -13.10 -12.43 -6.82
CA PRO A 229 -13.15 -12.32 -8.27
C PRO A 229 -11.80 -11.90 -8.88
N VAL A 230 -11.05 -11.04 -8.19
CA VAL A 230 -9.73 -10.59 -8.64
C VAL A 230 -8.69 -11.66 -8.39
N LEU A 231 -8.75 -12.38 -7.27
CA LEU A 231 -7.87 -13.51 -6.97
C LEU A 231 -8.08 -14.67 -7.96
N ASP A 232 -9.31 -14.99 -8.31
CA ASP A 232 -9.62 -16.05 -9.30
C ASP A 232 -8.99 -15.73 -10.68
N LEU A 233 -8.81 -14.46 -11.02
CA LEU A 233 -8.12 -14.02 -12.23
C LEU A 233 -6.58 -14.05 -12.08
N ILE A 234 -6.07 -13.68 -10.90
CA ILE A 234 -4.63 -13.53 -10.63
C ILE A 234 -3.96 -14.89 -10.36
N ASN A 235 -4.61 -15.76 -9.58
CA ASN A 235 -4.00 -17.00 -9.06
C ASN A 235 -3.46 -17.92 -10.16
N PRO A 236 -4.21 -18.25 -11.24
CA PRO A 236 -3.71 -19.14 -12.28
C PRO A 236 -2.44 -18.61 -12.96
N THR A 237 -2.42 -17.29 -13.22
CA THR A 237 -1.27 -16.64 -13.83
C THR A 237 -0.06 -16.61 -12.90
N SER A 238 -0.29 -16.33 -11.61
CA SER A 238 0.76 -16.30 -10.59
C SER A 238 1.42 -17.67 -10.41
N GLU A 239 0.62 -18.70 -10.32
CA GLU A 239 1.08 -20.10 -10.26
C GLU A 239 1.90 -20.49 -11.49
N GLN A 240 1.41 -20.17 -12.69
CA GLN A 240 2.11 -20.47 -13.93
C GLN A 240 3.47 -19.75 -14.01
N VAL A 241 3.57 -18.51 -13.54
CA VAL A 241 4.85 -17.77 -13.51
C VAL A 241 5.85 -18.46 -12.59
N VAL A 242 5.42 -18.92 -11.42
CA VAL A 242 6.28 -19.62 -10.46
C VAL A 242 6.76 -20.97 -11.02
N ILE A 243 5.87 -21.75 -11.63
CA ILE A 243 6.21 -23.03 -12.29
C ILE A 243 7.18 -22.81 -13.44
N ASN A 244 6.92 -21.86 -14.32
CA ASN A 244 7.79 -21.56 -15.48
C ASN A 244 9.18 -21.07 -15.04
N ALA A 245 9.29 -20.43 -13.88
CA ALA A 245 10.56 -20.05 -13.29
C ALA A 245 11.30 -21.24 -12.64
N GLY A 246 10.73 -22.45 -12.69
CA GLY A 246 11.31 -23.68 -12.15
C GLY A 246 11.25 -23.77 -10.62
N PHE A 247 10.24 -23.13 -10.01
CA PHE A 247 9.93 -23.27 -8.59
C PHE A 247 8.66 -24.09 -8.40
N SER A 248 8.57 -24.73 -7.24
CA SER A 248 7.36 -25.34 -6.71
C SER A 248 7.04 -24.72 -5.36
N ASP A 249 5.77 -24.65 -5.02
CA ASP A 249 5.41 -24.23 -3.67
C ASP A 249 5.96 -25.18 -2.63
N PRO A 250 6.50 -24.69 -1.52
CA PRO A 250 6.94 -25.54 -0.43
C PRO A 250 5.75 -26.36 0.07
N VAL A 251 5.88 -27.67 0.07
CA VAL A 251 4.86 -28.55 0.68
C VAL A 251 4.74 -28.16 2.15
N ALA A 252 3.54 -27.80 2.58
CA ALA A 252 3.27 -27.55 3.98
C ALA A 252 3.69 -28.81 4.75
N LYS A 253 4.74 -28.71 5.59
CA LYS A 253 5.07 -29.76 6.53
C LYS A 253 3.92 -29.81 7.53
N VAL A 254 2.90 -30.61 7.23
CA VAL A 254 1.90 -30.99 8.20
C VAL A 254 2.68 -31.73 9.28
N GLY A 255 2.84 -31.09 10.41
CA GLY A 255 3.58 -31.64 11.54
C GLY A 255 3.02 -33.02 11.92
N LYS A 256 3.93 -33.99 11.99
CA LYS A 256 3.68 -35.25 12.68
C LYS A 256 3.65 -35.00 14.18
#